data_5e947eed69aab53c43ee3c39da550134
#
_entry.id   5e947eed69aab53c43ee3c39da550134
#
_cell.length_a   1.000
_cell.length_b   1.000
_cell.length_c   1.000
_cell.angle_alpha   90.00
_cell.angle_beta   90.00
_cell.angle_gamma   90.00
#
_symmetry.space_group_name_H-M   'P 1'
#
loop_
_entity.id
_entity.type
_entity.pdbx_description
1 polymer ?
#
loop_
_entity_poly.entity_id
_entity_poly.type
_entity_poly.pdbx_seq_one_letter_code
_entity_poly.pdbx_strand_id
1 'polypeptide(L)'
;MLRVGNVEALFPNFVEIIGGIMSFELLQTLCKTPGIPGREHHFRDYVTSILAPQSDEPLRTDPMGNLFAVKKGNGSAPRSIMLAAHMDEIGFIVRFINKDGFLYVQPLGGFDPRVLIAHRVTVHTKSGPLNGVFGFKPTHFTTPEERNKVVPLSDLFIDIGLPEDKVKELVKIGDPVTMKCDLMEMGNLYSGKTLDDRVGVYVMLEAFRRFKQSQDHIHAVATVQEEIGVRGARTASFGLQPDIGIALDITIAADIPGVDERDHCVKVGKGVGIKVMDSLSVSHYGLYQFFCDLAERFEIPHQYEVLPSGGTDAGAMQVSRDGIPVITLSIPCRYTHTVAEAVHKDDIEATIRLLIAFLEHSHEFQF
;
A
#
# COMPACT_ATOMS: atom_id res chain seq x y z
N MET A 1 -10.31 -11.82 -27.61
CA MET A 1 -10.01 -10.40 -27.96
C MET A 1 -11.01 -9.52 -27.24
N LEU A 2 -10.71 -9.10 -26.01
CA LEU A 2 -11.48 -8.10 -25.27
C LEU A 2 -10.97 -6.73 -25.68
N ARG A 3 -11.84 -5.89 -26.20
CA ARG A 3 -11.53 -4.51 -26.56
C ARG A 3 -11.13 -3.74 -25.29
N VAL A 4 -9.90 -3.25 -25.29
CA VAL A 4 -9.42 -2.24 -24.33
C VAL A 4 -10.29 -0.99 -24.56
N GLY A 5 -11.21 -0.72 -23.65
CA GLY A 5 -11.97 0.52 -23.63
C GLY A 5 -11.02 1.70 -23.45
N ASN A 6 -11.35 2.83 -24.06
CA ASN A 6 -10.54 4.06 -24.09
C ASN A 6 -10.04 4.47 -22.69
N VAL A 7 -8.82 4.10 -22.36
CA VAL A 7 -8.12 4.48 -21.12
C VAL A 7 -7.86 6.01 -21.11
N GLU A 8 -7.69 6.63 -22.28
CA GLU A 8 -7.50 8.08 -22.43
C GLU A 8 -8.69 8.94 -21.95
N ALA A 9 -9.90 8.39 -21.94
CA ALA A 9 -11.09 9.11 -21.46
C ALA A 9 -11.15 9.20 -19.93
N LEU A 10 -10.42 8.33 -19.22
CA LEU A 10 -10.35 8.29 -17.75
C LEU A 10 -9.14 9.06 -17.19
N PHE A 11 -8.09 9.24 -18.00
CA PHE A 11 -6.82 9.86 -17.58
C PHE A 11 -6.25 10.79 -18.66
N PRO A 12 -6.70 12.04 -18.79
CA PRO A 12 -6.35 12.94 -19.90
C PRO A 12 -4.87 13.40 -19.96
N ASN A 13 -4.04 13.12 -18.95
CA ASN A 13 -2.64 13.56 -18.89
C ASN A 13 -1.63 12.40 -19.01
N PHE A 14 -2.01 11.30 -19.63
CA PHE A 14 -1.23 10.06 -19.66
C PHE A 14 0.13 10.15 -20.39
N VAL A 15 0.30 11.09 -21.30
CA VAL A 15 1.47 11.14 -22.22
C VAL A 15 2.70 11.84 -21.62
N GLU A 16 2.55 12.68 -20.60
CA GLU A 16 3.67 13.45 -20.02
C GLU A 16 4.44 12.74 -18.89
N ILE A 17 3.96 11.60 -18.39
CA ILE A 17 4.54 10.90 -17.21
C ILE A 17 5.84 10.13 -17.54
N ILE A 18 6.25 10.02 -18.81
CA ILE A 18 7.35 9.14 -19.25
C ILE A 18 8.75 9.78 -19.13
N GLY A 19 8.87 11.00 -18.67
CA GLY A 19 10.14 11.76 -18.66
C GLY A 19 10.58 12.25 -17.29
N GLY A 20 11.27 11.40 -16.52
CA GLY A 20 12.27 11.71 -15.47
C GLY A 20 11.86 12.67 -14.35
N ILE A 21 12.05 12.26 -13.11
CA ILE A 21 11.85 12.86 -11.79
C ILE A 21 10.58 12.33 -11.12
N MET A 22 10.73 11.99 -9.84
CA MET A 22 9.70 11.57 -8.92
C MET A 22 8.45 12.46 -9.07
N SER A 23 7.40 11.95 -9.71
CA SER A 23 6.21 12.74 -10.02
C SER A 23 5.24 12.67 -8.84
N PHE A 24 5.04 13.80 -8.17
CA PHE A 24 3.99 13.97 -7.16
C PHE A 24 2.62 13.59 -7.72
N GLU A 25 2.36 13.93 -8.97
CA GLU A 25 1.10 13.64 -9.67
C GLU A 25 0.85 12.14 -9.81
N LEU A 26 1.90 11.35 -10.04
CA LEU A 26 1.77 9.88 -10.07
C LEU A 26 1.37 9.35 -8.70
N LEU A 27 2.12 9.71 -7.64
CA LEU A 27 1.80 9.28 -6.28
C LEU A 27 0.40 9.76 -5.86
N GLN A 28 0.04 10.99 -6.17
CA GLN A 28 -1.29 11.53 -5.90
C GLN A 28 -2.40 10.72 -6.60
N THR A 29 -2.17 10.32 -7.85
CA THR A 29 -3.13 9.49 -8.59
C THR A 29 -3.25 8.10 -8.00
N LEU A 30 -2.13 7.48 -7.60
CA LEU A 30 -2.11 6.21 -6.89
C LEU A 30 -2.92 6.31 -5.58
N CYS A 31 -2.68 7.32 -4.75
CA CYS A 31 -3.40 7.50 -3.49
C CYS A 31 -4.90 7.82 -3.68
N LYS A 32 -5.27 8.46 -4.78
CA LYS A 32 -6.66 8.84 -5.08
C LYS A 32 -7.48 7.71 -5.66
N THR A 33 -6.85 6.76 -6.37
CA THR A 33 -7.54 5.65 -7.03
C THR A 33 -8.04 4.65 -5.98
N PRO A 34 -9.36 4.39 -5.87
CA PRO A 34 -9.90 3.52 -4.83
C PRO A 34 -9.55 2.05 -5.06
N GLY A 35 -9.36 1.32 -3.95
CA GLY A 35 -9.10 -0.11 -4.00
C GLY A 35 -9.03 -0.69 -2.59
N ILE A 36 -10.18 -1.01 -1.95
CA ILE A 36 -10.19 -1.73 -0.67
C ILE A 36 -9.97 -3.23 -0.91
N PRO A 37 -9.64 -4.03 0.13
CA PRO A 37 -9.42 -5.47 0.01
C PRO A 37 -10.54 -6.19 -0.75
N GLY A 38 -10.18 -6.91 -1.81
CA GLY A 38 -11.11 -7.63 -2.70
C GLY A 38 -11.87 -6.74 -3.70
N ARG A 39 -11.51 -5.46 -3.81
CA ARG A 39 -12.06 -4.48 -4.77
C ARG A 39 -10.97 -3.62 -5.42
N GLU A 40 -9.79 -4.18 -5.61
CA GLU A 40 -8.59 -3.48 -6.12
C GLU A 40 -8.59 -3.32 -7.65
N HIS A 41 -9.57 -3.83 -8.36
CA HIS A 41 -9.58 -3.93 -9.82
C HIS A 41 -9.36 -2.58 -10.54
N HIS A 42 -9.93 -1.47 -10.07
CA HIS A 42 -9.70 -0.15 -10.66
C HIS A 42 -8.26 0.31 -10.48
N PHE A 43 -7.70 0.09 -9.31
CA PHE A 43 -6.29 0.41 -9.03
C PHE A 43 -5.36 -0.48 -9.85
N ARG A 44 -5.62 -1.79 -9.91
CA ARG A 44 -4.88 -2.74 -10.74
C ARG A 44 -4.86 -2.34 -12.20
N ASP A 45 -6.02 -1.91 -12.76
CA ASP A 45 -6.10 -1.47 -14.15
C ASP A 45 -5.22 -0.24 -14.40
N TYR A 46 -5.14 0.67 -13.45
CA TYR A 46 -4.22 1.82 -13.51
C TYR A 46 -2.75 1.39 -13.46
N VAL A 47 -2.37 0.53 -12.51
CA VAL A 47 -1.00 -0.02 -12.42
C VAL A 47 -0.63 -0.83 -13.67
N THR A 48 -1.59 -1.57 -14.23
CA THR A 48 -1.42 -2.30 -15.50
C THR A 48 -0.98 -1.36 -16.62
N SER A 49 -1.59 -0.18 -16.73
CA SER A 49 -1.24 0.78 -17.78
C SER A 49 0.19 1.32 -17.66
N ILE A 50 0.73 1.36 -16.44
CA ILE A 50 2.09 1.83 -16.17
C ILE A 50 3.12 0.71 -16.40
N LEU A 51 2.84 -0.52 -15.96
CA LEU A 51 3.76 -1.65 -16.05
C LEU A 51 3.82 -2.29 -17.44
N ALA A 52 2.72 -2.28 -18.20
CA ALA A 52 2.64 -2.97 -19.47
C ALA A 52 3.74 -2.56 -20.48
N PRO A 53 4.09 -1.27 -20.65
CA PRO A 53 5.16 -0.86 -21.58
C PRO A 53 6.57 -1.20 -21.08
N GLN A 54 6.72 -1.65 -19.84
CA GLN A 54 8.01 -1.88 -19.17
C GLN A 54 8.30 -3.37 -18.97
N SER A 55 7.32 -4.23 -19.15
CA SER A 55 7.44 -5.68 -18.94
C SER A 55 7.89 -6.38 -20.22
N ASP A 56 8.81 -7.32 -20.09
CA ASP A 56 9.31 -8.14 -21.22
C ASP A 56 8.30 -9.21 -21.66
N GLU A 57 7.28 -9.47 -20.85
CA GLU A 57 6.18 -10.40 -21.15
C GLU A 57 4.82 -9.73 -20.93
N PRO A 58 3.76 -10.25 -21.56
CA PRO A 58 2.41 -9.80 -21.26
C PRO A 58 2.11 -9.90 -19.76
N LEU A 59 1.52 -8.86 -19.18
CA LEU A 59 1.16 -8.86 -17.77
C LEU A 59 0.19 -10.00 -17.47
N ARG A 60 0.37 -10.63 -16.31
CA ARG A 60 -0.49 -11.70 -15.82
C ARG A 60 -1.25 -11.25 -14.58
N THR A 61 -2.52 -11.55 -14.52
CA THR A 61 -3.33 -11.44 -13.30
C THR A 61 -3.71 -12.84 -12.83
N ASP A 62 -3.48 -13.15 -11.56
CA ASP A 62 -3.89 -14.42 -10.98
C ASP A 62 -5.39 -14.41 -10.55
N PRO A 63 -5.96 -15.57 -10.14
CA PRO A 63 -7.36 -15.63 -9.68
C PRO A 63 -7.66 -14.79 -8.43
N MET A 64 -6.65 -14.46 -7.61
CA MET A 64 -6.83 -13.56 -6.46
C MET A 64 -6.90 -12.09 -6.88
N GLY A 65 -6.30 -11.75 -8.03
CA GLY A 65 -6.22 -10.38 -8.53
C GLY A 65 -4.83 -9.77 -8.43
N ASN A 66 -3.80 -10.50 -7.99
CA ASN A 66 -2.42 -10.03 -8.03
C ASN A 66 -1.99 -9.77 -9.47
N LEU A 67 -1.26 -8.67 -9.70
CA LEU A 67 -0.73 -8.29 -11.01
C LEU A 67 0.77 -8.56 -11.06
N PHE A 68 1.22 -9.22 -12.13
CA PHE A 68 2.62 -9.58 -12.35
C PHE A 68 3.16 -8.93 -13.61
N ALA A 69 4.31 -8.26 -13.48
CA ALA A 69 5.16 -7.82 -14.58
C ALA A 69 6.54 -8.43 -14.41
N VAL A 70 7.28 -8.66 -15.50
CA VAL A 70 8.62 -9.24 -15.44
C VAL A 70 9.60 -8.51 -16.33
N LYS A 71 10.82 -8.29 -15.82
CA LYS A 71 12.01 -8.01 -16.61
C LYS A 71 12.97 -9.20 -16.51
N LYS A 72 13.36 -9.72 -17.67
CA LYS A 72 14.22 -10.91 -17.76
C LYS A 72 15.66 -10.54 -17.45
N GLY A 73 16.27 -11.33 -16.58
CA GLY A 73 17.70 -11.27 -16.35
C GLY A 73 18.50 -11.80 -17.53
N ASN A 74 19.73 -11.33 -17.65
CA ASN A 74 20.65 -11.77 -18.70
C ASN A 74 21.80 -12.65 -18.15
N GLY A 75 21.76 -13.08 -16.91
CA GLY A 75 22.70 -14.01 -16.31
C GLY A 75 22.63 -15.40 -16.96
N SER A 76 23.67 -16.19 -16.79
CA SER A 76 23.74 -17.58 -17.31
C SER A 76 22.82 -18.54 -16.55
N ALA A 77 22.46 -18.22 -15.30
CA ALA A 77 21.54 -18.96 -14.44
C ALA A 77 20.75 -17.97 -13.59
N PRO A 78 19.78 -17.24 -14.19
CA PRO A 78 19.06 -16.18 -13.51
C PRO A 78 18.14 -16.77 -12.42
N ARG A 79 18.22 -16.19 -11.23
CA ARG A 79 17.27 -16.45 -10.16
C ARG A 79 15.98 -15.66 -10.42
N SER A 80 14.91 -16.04 -9.73
CA SER A 80 13.63 -15.34 -9.74
C SER A 80 13.52 -14.47 -8.47
N ILE A 81 13.45 -13.16 -8.62
CA ILE A 81 13.31 -12.20 -7.53
C ILE A 81 11.89 -11.61 -7.60
N MET A 82 11.14 -11.72 -6.51
CA MET A 82 9.80 -11.15 -6.38
C MET A 82 9.87 -9.85 -5.56
N LEU A 83 9.44 -8.75 -6.17
CA LEU A 83 9.12 -7.51 -5.48
C LEU A 83 7.62 -7.54 -5.20
N ALA A 84 7.22 -7.29 -3.96
CA ALA A 84 5.82 -7.24 -3.55
C ALA A 84 5.50 -5.88 -2.93
N ALA A 85 4.42 -5.24 -3.39
CA ALA A 85 3.83 -4.05 -2.80
C ALA A 85 2.31 -4.16 -2.93
N HIS A 86 1.56 -3.84 -1.87
CA HIS A 86 0.13 -4.11 -1.91
C HIS A 86 -0.71 -2.97 -2.50
N MET A 87 -1.75 -3.37 -3.21
CA MET A 87 -2.65 -2.45 -3.89
C MET A 87 -3.81 -1.99 -3.03
N ASP A 88 -4.17 -2.76 -2.04
CA ASP A 88 -5.34 -2.44 -1.22
C ASP A 88 -5.04 -1.32 -0.23
N GLU A 89 -6.08 -0.56 0.07
CA GLU A 89 -6.13 0.44 1.13
C GLU A 89 -7.13 -0.02 2.19
N ILE A 90 -6.93 0.33 3.46
CA ILE A 90 -7.96 0.14 4.47
C ILE A 90 -9.25 0.86 4.06
N GLY A 91 -10.39 0.24 4.33
CA GLY A 91 -11.68 0.81 3.96
C GLY A 91 -12.83 0.06 4.60
N PHE A 92 -14.00 0.22 4.02
CA PHE A 92 -15.20 -0.40 4.57
C PHE A 92 -16.08 -0.99 3.47
N ILE A 93 -16.98 -1.90 3.87
CA ILE A 93 -18.11 -2.32 3.06
C ILE A 93 -19.42 -1.98 3.78
N VAL A 94 -20.44 -1.59 3.02
CA VAL A 94 -21.77 -1.36 3.55
C VAL A 94 -22.32 -2.68 4.08
N ARG A 95 -22.64 -2.74 5.38
CA ARG A 95 -23.16 -3.92 6.06
C ARG A 95 -24.67 -3.87 6.27
N PHE A 96 -25.22 -2.68 6.52
CA PHE A 96 -26.61 -2.49 6.83
C PHE A 96 -27.07 -1.08 6.47
N ILE A 97 -28.32 -0.92 6.05
CA ILE A 97 -28.99 0.36 5.80
C ILE A 97 -30.22 0.40 6.72
N ASN A 98 -30.25 1.40 7.62
CA ASN A 98 -31.37 1.51 8.54
C ASN A 98 -32.65 2.08 7.87
N LYS A 99 -33.74 2.14 8.62
CA LYS A 99 -35.02 2.65 8.14
C LYS A 99 -35.04 4.15 7.80
N ASP A 100 -34.03 4.89 8.23
CA ASP A 100 -33.90 6.33 7.99
C ASP A 100 -32.86 6.65 6.90
N GLY A 101 -32.26 5.63 6.26
CA GLY A 101 -31.29 5.76 5.17
C GLY A 101 -29.83 5.89 5.61
N PHE A 102 -29.51 5.77 6.90
CA PHE A 102 -28.12 5.76 7.35
C PHE A 102 -27.45 4.40 7.09
N LEU A 103 -26.17 4.45 6.68
CA LEU A 103 -25.39 3.27 6.36
C LEU A 103 -24.54 2.86 7.57
N TYR A 104 -24.52 1.58 7.88
CA TYR A 104 -23.58 0.97 8.83
C TYR A 104 -22.59 0.10 8.05
N VAL A 105 -21.31 0.16 8.44
CA VAL A 105 -20.23 -0.44 7.68
C VAL A 105 -19.46 -1.47 8.48
N GLN A 106 -18.78 -2.37 7.76
CA GLN A 106 -17.81 -3.31 8.30
C GLN A 106 -16.42 -2.88 7.81
N PRO A 107 -15.42 -2.69 8.70
CA PRO A 107 -14.06 -2.37 8.30
C PRO A 107 -13.37 -3.55 7.61
N LEU A 108 -12.52 -3.23 6.66
CA LEU A 108 -11.50 -4.07 6.05
C LEU A 108 -10.15 -3.40 6.31
N GLY A 109 -9.31 -4.03 7.11
CA GLY A 109 -8.11 -3.45 7.70
C GLY A 109 -8.35 -2.82 9.07
N GLY A 110 -7.30 -2.30 9.68
CA GLY A 110 -7.30 -1.77 11.04
C GLY A 110 -7.67 -0.29 11.10
N PHE A 111 -8.66 0.08 11.92
CA PHE A 111 -9.06 1.48 12.16
C PHE A 111 -9.11 1.83 13.64
N ASP A 112 -8.60 3.00 13.98
CA ASP A 112 -8.93 3.64 15.24
C ASP A 112 -10.24 4.44 15.10
N PRO A 113 -11.31 4.11 15.83
CA PRO A 113 -12.59 4.82 15.70
C PRO A 113 -12.49 6.33 15.97
N ARG A 114 -11.49 6.77 16.73
CA ARG A 114 -11.29 8.19 17.06
C ARG A 114 -11.00 9.06 15.85
N VAL A 115 -10.36 8.48 14.81
CA VAL A 115 -10.00 9.21 13.58
C VAL A 115 -11.10 9.17 12.51
N LEU A 116 -12.24 8.50 12.78
CA LEU A 116 -13.31 8.36 11.80
C LEU A 116 -14.41 9.43 11.95
N ILE A 117 -14.58 9.94 13.17
CA ILE A 117 -15.67 10.87 13.49
C ILE A 117 -15.57 12.13 12.62
N ALA A 118 -16.68 12.49 11.95
CA ALA A 118 -16.83 13.62 11.03
C ALA A 118 -15.97 13.55 9.76
N HIS A 119 -15.26 12.44 9.51
CA HIS A 119 -14.55 12.26 8.24
C HIS A 119 -15.49 12.05 7.07
N ARG A 120 -15.11 12.63 5.94
CA ARG A 120 -15.78 12.42 4.66
C ARG A 120 -15.38 11.09 4.06
N VAL A 121 -16.33 10.46 3.39
CA VAL A 121 -16.14 9.18 2.70
C VAL A 121 -16.73 9.24 1.30
N THR A 122 -16.32 8.27 0.48
CA THR A 122 -16.95 7.98 -0.80
C THR A 122 -17.54 6.58 -0.76
N VAL A 123 -18.84 6.47 -1.00
CA VAL A 123 -19.54 5.19 -1.19
C VAL A 123 -19.53 4.88 -2.68
N HIS A 124 -18.91 3.77 -3.08
CA HIS A 124 -18.74 3.37 -4.48
C HIS A 124 -19.89 2.46 -4.89
N THR A 125 -20.90 3.03 -5.53
CA THR A 125 -22.08 2.29 -5.99
C THR A 125 -21.98 1.92 -7.46
N LYS A 126 -22.82 0.99 -7.92
CA LYS A 126 -22.92 0.65 -9.34
C LYS A 126 -23.31 1.85 -10.23
N SER A 127 -24.02 2.82 -9.67
CA SER A 127 -24.47 4.03 -10.38
C SER A 127 -23.45 5.16 -10.34
N GLY A 128 -22.32 4.97 -9.66
CA GLY A 128 -21.26 5.95 -9.47
C GLY A 128 -21.00 6.27 -8.00
N PRO A 129 -19.96 7.08 -7.72
CA PRO A 129 -19.57 7.42 -6.35
C PRO A 129 -20.54 8.43 -5.70
N LEU A 130 -20.87 8.19 -4.43
CA LEU A 130 -21.68 9.08 -3.59
C LEU A 130 -20.80 9.62 -2.46
N ASN A 131 -20.93 10.92 -2.16
CA ASN A 131 -20.26 11.50 -1.00
C ASN A 131 -21.03 11.22 0.28
N GLY A 132 -20.32 10.92 1.37
CA GLY A 132 -20.90 10.71 2.68
C GLY A 132 -20.00 11.28 3.79
N VAL A 133 -20.49 11.21 5.00
CA VAL A 133 -19.77 11.62 6.21
C VAL A 133 -20.06 10.61 7.34
N PHE A 134 -19.02 10.26 8.12
CA PHE A 134 -19.23 9.54 9.36
C PHE A 134 -19.91 10.40 10.40
N GLY A 135 -21.13 10.03 10.73
CA GLY A 135 -21.94 10.64 11.78
C GLY A 135 -21.75 9.97 13.13
N PHE A 136 -22.08 10.69 14.18
CA PHE A 136 -22.01 10.22 15.56
C PHE A 136 -23.05 10.93 16.43
N LYS A 137 -23.33 10.37 17.61
CA LYS A 137 -24.27 10.96 18.57
C LYS A 137 -23.72 12.30 19.09
N PRO A 138 -24.43 13.44 18.93
CA PRO A 138 -23.92 14.74 19.38
C PRO A 138 -23.74 14.81 20.90
N THR A 139 -22.76 15.58 21.36
CA THR A 139 -22.40 15.68 22.78
C THR A 139 -23.54 16.16 23.67
N HIS A 140 -24.49 16.94 23.12
CA HIS A 140 -25.69 17.39 23.85
C HIS A 140 -26.64 16.25 24.25
N PHE A 141 -26.55 15.10 23.59
CA PHE A 141 -27.34 13.91 23.85
C PHE A 141 -26.53 12.78 24.50
N THR A 142 -25.26 13.05 24.90
CA THR A 142 -24.40 12.08 25.59
C THR A 142 -24.36 12.35 27.08
N THR A 143 -24.26 11.28 27.88
CA THR A 143 -23.99 11.39 29.32
C THR A 143 -22.52 11.80 29.57
N PRO A 144 -22.16 12.30 30.77
CA PRO A 144 -20.77 12.59 31.11
C PRO A 144 -19.85 11.37 30.95
N GLU A 145 -20.34 10.18 31.28
CA GLU A 145 -19.62 8.91 31.15
C GLU A 145 -19.37 8.54 29.66
N GLU A 146 -20.37 8.74 28.79
CA GLU A 146 -20.24 8.49 27.36
C GLU A 146 -19.21 9.42 26.69
N ARG A 147 -19.12 10.69 27.15
CA ARG A 147 -18.18 11.68 26.57
C ARG A 147 -16.72 11.32 26.75
N ASN A 148 -16.41 10.55 27.80
CA ASN A 148 -15.05 10.12 28.12
C ASN A 148 -14.68 8.77 27.50
N LYS A 149 -15.59 8.13 26.76
CA LYS A 149 -15.36 6.84 26.10
C LYS A 149 -15.15 7.02 24.60
N VAL A 150 -14.28 6.19 24.06
CA VAL A 150 -14.15 6.06 22.60
C VAL A 150 -15.45 5.49 22.04
N VAL A 151 -16.04 6.17 21.08
CA VAL A 151 -17.23 5.69 20.37
C VAL A 151 -16.83 4.45 19.56
N PRO A 152 -17.43 3.27 19.80
CA PRO A 152 -17.08 2.09 19.02
C PRO A 152 -17.54 2.26 17.56
N LEU A 153 -16.82 1.64 16.64
CA LEU A 153 -17.12 1.72 15.21
C LEU A 153 -18.54 1.24 14.88
N SER A 154 -19.07 0.28 15.65
CA SER A 154 -20.44 -0.21 15.50
C SER A 154 -21.53 0.84 15.69
N ASP A 155 -21.22 1.92 16.41
CA ASP A 155 -22.13 3.02 16.74
C ASP A 155 -21.99 4.20 15.77
N LEU A 156 -20.96 4.18 14.92
CA LEU A 156 -20.79 5.14 13.83
C LEU A 156 -21.67 4.74 12.65
N PHE A 157 -22.18 5.73 11.96
CA PHE A 157 -22.97 5.56 10.74
C PHE A 157 -22.49 6.53 9.67
N ILE A 158 -22.82 6.23 8.41
CA ILE A 158 -22.54 7.14 7.29
C ILE A 158 -23.84 7.76 6.83
N ASP A 159 -23.84 9.07 6.73
CA ASP A 159 -24.91 9.88 6.15
C ASP A 159 -24.46 10.30 4.73
N ILE A 160 -25.29 10.00 3.72
CA ILE A 160 -25.09 10.40 2.33
C ILE A 160 -26.10 11.48 1.88
N GLY A 161 -26.90 12.02 2.81
CA GLY A 161 -27.81 13.13 2.58
C GLY A 161 -29.01 12.82 1.67
N LEU A 162 -29.40 11.54 1.55
CA LEU A 162 -30.51 11.11 0.71
C LEU A 162 -31.63 10.47 1.56
N PRO A 163 -32.91 10.57 1.14
CA PRO A 163 -34.00 9.87 1.78
C PRO A 163 -33.89 8.36 1.60
N GLU A 164 -34.47 7.59 2.54
CA GLU A 164 -34.35 6.12 2.64
C GLU A 164 -34.59 5.38 1.32
N ASP A 165 -35.66 5.73 0.61
CA ASP A 165 -36.02 5.10 -0.66
C ASP A 165 -34.93 5.26 -1.70
N LYS A 166 -34.31 6.44 -1.79
CA LYS A 166 -33.19 6.72 -2.69
C LYS A 166 -31.90 6.02 -2.25
N VAL A 167 -31.62 5.97 -0.95
CA VAL A 167 -30.48 5.22 -0.44
C VAL A 167 -30.59 3.74 -0.82
N LYS A 168 -31.73 3.11 -0.58
CA LYS A 168 -31.98 1.69 -0.92
C LYS A 168 -31.97 1.40 -2.44
N GLU A 169 -32.35 2.38 -3.24
CA GLU A 169 -32.26 2.29 -4.70
C GLU A 169 -30.80 2.24 -5.16
N LEU A 170 -29.96 3.16 -4.66
CA LEU A 170 -28.59 3.42 -5.14
C LEU A 170 -27.52 2.57 -4.45
N VAL A 171 -27.63 2.37 -3.12
CA VAL A 171 -26.63 1.69 -2.30
C VAL A 171 -27.04 0.25 -2.03
N LYS A 172 -26.09 -0.67 -2.11
CA LYS A 172 -26.31 -2.10 -1.81
C LYS A 172 -25.39 -2.55 -0.69
N ILE A 173 -25.81 -3.60 0.02
CA ILE A 173 -24.94 -4.31 0.95
C ILE A 173 -23.74 -4.85 0.18
N GLY A 174 -22.53 -4.61 0.70
CA GLY A 174 -21.27 -4.98 0.06
C GLY A 174 -20.65 -3.90 -0.83
N ASP A 175 -21.32 -2.74 -1.01
CA ASP A 175 -20.71 -1.60 -1.71
C ASP A 175 -19.48 -1.10 -0.96
N PRO A 176 -18.37 -0.84 -1.66
CA PRO A 176 -17.14 -0.32 -1.06
C PRO A 176 -17.30 1.11 -0.54
N VAL A 177 -16.62 1.41 0.55
CA VAL A 177 -16.50 2.77 1.09
C VAL A 177 -15.06 3.07 1.38
N THR A 178 -14.55 4.19 0.83
CA THR A 178 -13.20 4.68 1.08
C THR A 178 -13.23 6.00 1.84
N MET A 179 -12.19 6.26 2.63
CA MET A 179 -11.96 7.57 3.21
C MET A 179 -11.68 8.59 2.11
N LYS A 180 -12.05 9.84 2.32
CA LYS A 180 -11.85 10.91 1.32
C LYS A 180 -10.86 11.94 1.85
N CYS A 181 -9.64 11.90 1.31
CA CYS A 181 -8.58 12.87 1.54
C CYS A 181 -7.63 12.86 0.34
N ASP A 182 -7.25 14.03 -0.14
CA ASP A 182 -6.26 14.15 -1.22
C ASP A 182 -4.85 14.19 -0.62
N LEU A 183 -3.88 13.65 -1.37
CA LEU A 183 -2.47 13.80 -1.04
C LEU A 183 -2.04 15.25 -1.21
N MET A 184 -1.30 15.77 -0.24
CA MET A 184 -0.78 17.13 -0.24
C MET A 184 0.70 17.17 0.15
N GLU A 185 1.38 18.21 -0.29
CA GLU A 185 2.71 18.55 0.23
C GLU A 185 2.60 19.26 1.58
N MET A 186 3.37 18.80 2.57
CA MET A 186 3.49 19.36 3.90
C MET A 186 4.98 19.60 4.21
N GLY A 187 5.54 20.68 3.72
CA GLY A 187 6.99 20.91 3.76
C GLY A 187 7.77 19.84 2.99
N ASN A 188 8.63 19.11 3.68
CA ASN A 188 9.39 17.99 3.07
C ASN A 188 8.62 16.66 3.09
N LEU A 189 7.39 16.66 3.56
CA LEU A 189 6.57 15.47 3.62
C LEU A 189 5.50 15.49 2.53
N TYR A 190 5.07 14.30 2.13
CA TYR A 190 3.77 14.07 1.53
C TYR A 190 2.81 13.57 2.62
N SER A 191 1.59 14.10 2.67
CA SER A 191 0.57 13.68 3.63
C SER A 191 -0.78 13.47 2.96
N GLY A 192 -1.44 12.38 3.29
CA GLY A 192 -2.75 12.02 2.75
C GLY A 192 -3.17 10.64 3.21
N LYS A 193 -4.28 10.16 2.65
CA LYS A 193 -4.70 8.77 2.85
C LYS A 193 -3.86 7.82 2.00
N THR A 194 -3.81 6.55 2.38
CA THR A 194 -3.35 5.43 1.53
C THR A 194 -1.89 5.49 1.08
N LEU A 195 -1.03 6.24 1.77
CA LEU A 195 0.41 6.08 1.58
C LEU A 195 0.82 4.65 1.93
N ASP A 196 0.12 4.03 2.85
CA ASP A 196 0.03 2.60 3.08
C ASP A 196 -0.88 1.94 2.03
N ASP A 197 -0.43 1.17 1.03
CA ASP A 197 0.99 1.02 0.62
C ASP A 197 1.18 1.57 -0.81
N ARG A 198 0.44 2.65 -1.14
CA ARG A 198 0.58 3.27 -2.48
C ARG A 198 1.97 3.85 -2.71
N VAL A 199 2.69 4.18 -1.62
CA VAL A 199 4.08 4.61 -1.72
C VAL A 199 5.01 3.44 -1.99
N GLY A 200 4.77 2.24 -1.45
CA GLY A 200 5.51 1.03 -1.80
C GLY A 200 5.26 0.61 -3.25
N VAL A 201 4.00 0.66 -3.70
CA VAL A 201 3.69 0.48 -5.14
C VAL A 201 4.44 1.51 -5.98
N TYR A 202 4.45 2.78 -5.58
CA TYR A 202 5.19 3.84 -6.28
C TYR A 202 6.69 3.55 -6.35
N VAL A 203 7.31 3.13 -5.24
CA VAL A 203 8.72 2.72 -5.17
C VAL A 203 8.99 1.55 -6.13
N MET A 204 8.13 0.54 -6.13
CA MET A 204 8.24 -0.60 -7.04
C MET A 204 8.20 -0.16 -8.50
N LEU A 205 7.22 0.67 -8.87
CA LEU A 205 7.06 1.18 -10.24
C LEU A 205 8.28 1.99 -10.70
N GLU A 206 8.76 2.90 -9.84
CA GLU A 206 9.92 3.75 -10.15
C GLU A 206 11.22 2.94 -10.22
N ALA A 207 11.46 2.03 -9.30
CA ALA A 207 12.63 1.18 -9.35
C ALA A 207 12.60 0.27 -10.59
N PHE A 208 11.44 -0.37 -10.87
CA PHE A 208 11.26 -1.22 -12.04
C PHE A 208 11.45 -0.47 -13.36
N ARG A 209 11.08 0.80 -13.42
CA ARG A 209 11.31 1.68 -14.58
C ARG A 209 12.78 2.07 -14.73
N ARG A 210 13.46 2.39 -13.60
CA ARG A 210 14.75 3.08 -13.58
C ARG A 210 15.97 2.15 -13.60
N PHE A 211 15.87 0.91 -13.06
CA PHE A 211 17.01 0.01 -13.09
C PHE A 211 17.37 -0.38 -14.53
N LYS A 212 18.66 -0.45 -14.82
CA LYS A 212 19.15 -0.61 -16.18
C LYS A 212 19.17 -2.07 -16.61
N GLN A 213 19.72 -2.93 -15.77
CA GLN A 213 19.91 -4.34 -16.09
C GLN A 213 20.11 -5.16 -14.82
N SER A 214 19.60 -6.40 -14.83
CA SER A 214 19.85 -7.40 -13.79
C SER A 214 20.33 -8.69 -14.43
N GLN A 215 21.12 -9.47 -13.70
CA GLN A 215 21.40 -10.85 -14.09
C GLN A 215 20.26 -11.80 -13.73
N ASP A 216 19.42 -11.43 -12.75
CA ASP A 216 18.29 -12.20 -12.26
C ASP A 216 16.97 -11.72 -12.90
N HIS A 217 15.97 -12.59 -12.97
CA HIS A 217 14.60 -12.21 -13.37
C HIS A 217 13.94 -11.41 -12.27
N ILE A 218 13.42 -10.24 -12.61
CA ILE A 218 12.74 -9.35 -11.67
C ILE A 218 11.24 -9.38 -11.94
N HIS A 219 10.48 -9.84 -10.97
CA HIS A 219 9.02 -9.86 -10.99
C HIS A 219 8.48 -8.75 -10.09
N ALA A 220 7.88 -7.72 -10.69
CA ALA A 220 7.10 -6.73 -9.96
C ALA A 220 5.68 -7.28 -9.77
N VAL A 221 5.30 -7.49 -8.52
CA VAL A 221 4.02 -8.09 -8.14
C VAL A 221 3.25 -7.10 -7.28
N ALA A 222 2.21 -6.49 -7.87
CA ALA A 222 1.27 -5.69 -7.11
C ALA A 222 0.23 -6.65 -6.47
N THR A 223 0.32 -6.80 -5.16
CA THR A 223 -0.45 -7.76 -4.38
C THR A 223 -1.81 -7.21 -3.94
N VAL A 224 -2.71 -8.10 -3.54
CA VAL A 224 -4.06 -7.75 -3.09
C VAL A 224 -4.31 -8.27 -1.67
N GLN A 225 -5.25 -7.64 -0.95
CA GLN A 225 -5.75 -8.12 0.35
C GLN A 225 -4.63 -8.33 1.38
N GLU A 226 -3.64 -7.42 1.41
CA GLU A 226 -2.62 -7.40 2.46
C GLU A 226 -3.26 -7.09 3.80
N GLU A 227 -4.04 -6.02 3.87
CA GLU A 227 -4.68 -5.42 5.05
C GLU A 227 -5.61 -6.36 5.84
N ILE A 228 -5.96 -7.48 5.25
CA ILE A 228 -6.82 -8.50 5.86
C ILE A 228 -6.12 -9.86 5.99
N GLY A 229 -4.77 -9.85 5.99
CA GLY A 229 -3.93 -11.00 6.30
C GLY A 229 -3.05 -11.49 5.16
N VAL A 230 -2.35 -10.59 4.46
CA VAL A 230 -1.27 -10.85 3.48
C VAL A 230 -1.63 -11.92 2.43
N ARG A 231 -2.91 -11.92 2.00
CA ARG A 231 -3.50 -13.03 1.23
C ARG A 231 -2.95 -13.12 -0.19
N GLY A 232 -2.77 -11.96 -0.83
CA GLY A 232 -2.26 -11.87 -2.18
C GLY A 232 -0.83 -12.38 -2.29
N ALA A 233 0.06 -11.93 -1.41
CA ALA A 233 1.45 -12.36 -1.39
C ALA A 233 1.58 -13.88 -1.16
N ARG A 234 0.72 -14.46 -0.33
CA ARG A 234 0.68 -15.91 -0.10
C ARG A 234 0.43 -16.70 -1.39
N THR A 235 -0.56 -16.28 -2.18
CA THR A 235 -0.88 -16.97 -3.44
C THR A 235 0.11 -16.65 -4.54
N ALA A 236 0.59 -15.40 -4.59
CA ALA A 236 1.56 -14.95 -5.57
C ALA A 236 2.90 -15.69 -5.42
N SER A 237 3.48 -15.73 -4.21
CA SER A 237 4.73 -16.41 -3.94
C SER A 237 4.64 -17.92 -4.12
N PHE A 238 3.49 -18.52 -3.74
CA PHE A 238 3.26 -19.95 -3.98
C PHE A 238 3.26 -20.31 -5.47
N GLY A 239 2.64 -19.46 -6.30
CA GLY A 239 2.55 -19.69 -7.75
C GLY A 239 3.82 -19.34 -8.51
N LEU A 240 4.52 -18.25 -8.10
CA LEU A 240 5.73 -17.78 -8.76
C LEU A 240 6.97 -18.60 -8.39
N GLN A 241 7.06 -19.04 -7.12
CA GLN A 241 8.23 -19.76 -6.57
C GLN A 241 9.53 -18.94 -6.69
N PRO A 242 9.58 -17.71 -6.16
CA PRO A 242 10.79 -16.91 -6.28
C PRO A 242 11.91 -17.45 -5.38
N ASP A 243 13.17 -17.24 -5.80
CA ASP A 243 14.35 -17.54 -5.01
C ASP A 243 14.58 -16.50 -3.89
N ILE A 244 14.11 -15.26 -4.09
CA ILE A 244 14.21 -14.17 -3.14
C ILE A 244 12.91 -13.36 -3.18
N GLY A 245 12.39 -12.97 -2.00
CA GLY A 245 11.24 -12.08 -1.84
C GLY A 245 11.63 -10.75 -1.19
N ILE A 246 11.22 -9.64 -1.78
CA ILE A 246 11.40 -8.29 -1.23
C ILE A 246 10.02 -7.67 -1.11
N ALA A 247 9.58 -7.39 0.12
CA ALA A 247 8.41 -6.58 0.36
C ALA A 247 8.81 -5.09 0.38
N LEU A 248 7.97 -4.27 -0.21
CA LEU A 248 8.03 -2.82 -0.14
C LEU A 248 6.78 -2.38 0.60
N ASP A 249 6.95 -1.65 1.68
CA ASP A 249 5.83 -1.30 2.55
C ASP A 249 6.19 -0.07 3.38
N ILE A 250 5.21 0.55 3.99
CA ILE A 250 5.48 1.56 5.00
C ILE A 250 5.90 0.90 6.34
N THR A 251 6.40 1.71 7.26
CA THR A 251 6.56 1.29 8.65
C THR A 251 6.24 2.41 9.63
N ILE A 252 5.80 2.03 10.83
CA ILE A 252 5.41 2.98 11.88
C ILE A 252 6.66 3.69 12.42
N ALA A 253 6.82 4.97 12.08
CA ALA A 253 7.94 5.77 12.56
C ALA A 253 7.89 6.03 14.07
N ALA A 254 6.73 6.34 14.61
CA ALA A 254 6.48 6.65 16.02
C ALA A 254 7.36 7.79 16.60
N ASP A 255 8.09 8.53 15.78
CA ASP A 255 8.97 9.66 16.13
C ASP A 255 8.16 10.95 16.37
N ILE A 256 7.15 10.86 17.24
CA ILE A 256 6.20 11.92 17.55
C ILE A 256 6.17 12.22 19.06
N PRO A 257 5.72 13.42 19.47
CA PRO A 257 5.57 13.76 20.89
C PRO A 257 4.70 12.74 21.65
N GLY A 258 5.15 12.31 22.81
CA GLY A 258 4.43 11.38 23.68
C GLY A 258 4.79 9.91 23.50
N VAL A 259 5.68 9.59 22.57
CA VAL A 259 6.30 8.26 22.42
C VAL A 259 7.73 8.30 22.96
N ASP A 260 8.13 7.30 23.76
CA ASP A 260 9.50 7.18 24.27
C ASP A 260 10.47 6.87 23.11
N GLU A 261 11.66 7.45 23.14
CA GLU A 261 12.64 7.29 22.02
C GLU A 261 13.03 5.82 21.78
N ARG A 262 13.05 4.98 22.79
CA ARG A 262 13.32 3.53 22.68
C ARG A 262 12.25 2.77 21.89
N ASP A 263 11.05 3.36 21.76
CA ASP A 263 9.92 2.77 21.05
C ASP A 263 9.81 3.30 19.61
N HIS A 264 10.75 4.20 19.18
CA HIS A 264 10.85 4.63 17.80
C HIS A 264 11.50 3.52 16.96
N CYS A 265 10.73 2.85 16.10
CA CYS A 265 11.27 1.83 15.20
C CYS A 265 12.22 2.43 14.18
N VAL A 266 11.80 3.57 13.60
CA VAL A 266 12.55 4.39 12.64
C VAL A 266 12.16 5.87 12.82
N LYS A 267 12.87 6.79 12.16
CA LYS A 267 12.56 8.22 12.15
C LYS A 267 12.32 8.70 10.72
N VAL A 268 11.28 9.48 10.52
CA VAL A 268 10.96 10.11 9.23
C VAL A 268 12.07 11.09 8.82
N GLY A 269 12.52 11.05 7.56
CA GLY A 269 13.61 11.88 7.04
C GLY A 269 15.02 11.36 7.34
N LYS A 270 15.14 10.08 7.72
CA LYS A 270 16.45 9.44 8.00
C LYS A 270 16.79 8.29 7.06
N GLY A 271 16.07 8.18 5.96
CA GLY A 271 16.30 7.16 4.95
C GLY A 271 15.45 5.92 5.11
N VAL A 272 15.67 4.97 4.22
CA VAL A 272 14.93 3.70 4.15
C VAL A 272 15.14 2.85 5.40
N GLY A 273 14.08 2.21 5.90
CA GLY A 273 14.17 1.17 6.91
C GLY A 273 14.60 -0.16 6.27
N ILE A 274 15.75 -0.70 6.68
CA ILE A 274 16.16 -2.07 6.35
C ILE A 274 15.67 -2.95 7.47
N LYS A 275 14.58 -3.69 7.22
CA LYS A 275 13.88 -4.44 8.27
C LYS A 275 14.68 -5.65 8.73
N VAL A 276 14.93 -5.72 10.03
CA VAL A 276 15.50 -6.90 10.72
C VAL A 276 14.40 -7.91 10.99
N MET A 277 13.27 -7.42 11.54
CA MET A 277 12.10 -8.25 11.85
C MET A 277 10.83 -7.41 12.03
N ASP A 278 9.69 -8.06 11.85
CA ASP A 278 8.38 -7.66 12.33
C ASP A 278 7.68 -8.85 13.02
N SER A 279 6.37 -8.76 13.32
CA SER A 279 5.67 -9.85 13.97
C SER A 279 5.37 -11.06 13.07
N LEU A 280 5.50 -10.91 11.75
CA LEU A 280 5.22 -11.96 10.77
C LEU A 280 6.48 -12.52 10.11
N SER A 281 7.60 -11.78 10.13
CA SER A 281 8.84 -12.17 9.43
C SER A 281 10.10 -11.81 10.21
N VAL A 282 11.14 -12.60 10.02
CA VAL A 282 12.53 -12.28 10.37
C VAL A 282 13.32 -12.30 9.07
N SER A 283 13.92 -11.18 8.71
CA SER A 283 14.67 -11.08 7.45
C SER A 283 15.81 -12.10 7.39
N HIS A 284 16.04 -12.66 6.21
CA HIS A 284 17.16 -13.57 6.00
C HIS A 284 18.47 -12.83 6.29
N TYR A 285 19.29 -13.34 7.22
CA TYR A 285 20.44 -12.62 7.76
C TYR A 285 21.44 -12.17 6.70
N GLY A 286 21.84 -13.06 5.79
CA GLY A 286 22.76 -12.71 4.71
C GLY A 286 22.18 -11.66 3.75
N LEU A 287 20.87 -11.75 3.45
CA LEU A 287 20.20 -10.78 2.60
C LEU A 287 20.13 -9.41 3.28
N TYR A 288 19.80 -9.37 4.58
CA TYR A 288 19.82 -8.16 5.38
C TYR A 288 21.21 -7.49 5.37
N GLN A 289 22.29 -8.26 5.62
CA GLN A 289 23.64 -7.73 5.57
C GLN A 289 24.00 -7.20 4.18
N PHE A 290 23.64 -7.91 3.13
CA PHE A 290 23.91 -7.48 1.76
C PHE A 290 23.21 -6.14 1.43
N PHE A 291 21.98 -5.93 1.90
CA PHE A 291 21.32 -4.63 1.76
C PHE A 291 22.00 -3.51 2.54
N CYS A 292 22.51 -3.79 3.74
CA CYS A 292 23.30 -2.83 4.51
C CYS A 292 24.59 -2.46 3.76
N ASP A 293 25.34 -3.46 3.24
CA ASP A 293 26.57 -3.25 2.48
C ASP A 293 26.31 -2.40 1.21
N LEU A 294 25.21 -2.67 0.51
CA LEU A 294 24.79 -1.86 -0.64
C LEU A 294 24.45 -0.42 -0.24
N ALA A 295 23.73 -0.23 0.86
CA ALA A 295 23.39 1.10 1.34
C ALA A 295 24.63 1.91 1.70
N GLU A 296 25.61 1.30 2.36
CA GLU A 296 26.91 1.92 2.67
C GLU A 296 27.71 2.19 1.39
N ARG A 297 27.85 1.18 0.50
CA ARG A 297 28.62 1.27 -0.76
C ARG A 297 28.14 2.41 -1.67
N PHE A 298 26.82 2.64 -1.73
CA PHE A 298 26.21 3.66 -2.59
C PHE A 298 25.80 4.93 -1.83
N GLU A 299 26.23 5.07 -0.57
CA GLU A 299 25.95 6.22 0.28
C GLU A 299 24.45 6.55 0.31
N ILE A 300 23.62 5.53 0.57
CA ILE A 300 22.16 5.65 0.65
C ILE A 300 21.76 5.81 2.11
N PRO A 301 21.04 6.88 2.49
CA PRO A 301 20.53 7.04 3.85
C PRO A 301 19.63 5.87 4.22
N HIS A 302 19.92 5.21 5.36
CA HIS A 302 19.19 4.04 5.82
C HIS A 302 19.14 3.95 7.35
N GLN A 303 18.23 3.13 7.84
CA GLN A 303 18.05 2.84 9.26
C GLN A 303 17.82 1.35 9.44
N TYR A 304 18.20 0.82 10.59
CA TYR A 304 17.88 -0.55 10.98
C TYR A 304 16.52 -0.57 11.66
N GLU A 305 15.64 -1.48 11.23
CA GLU A 305 14.27 -1.52 11.70
C GLU A 305 13.95 -2.81 12.46
N VAL A 306 13.45 -2.64 13.68
CA VAL A 306 12.84 -3.72 14.49
C VAL A 306 11.44 -3.28 14.85
N LEU A 307 10.43 -3.88 14.23
CA LEU A 307 9.01 -3.55 14.44
C LEU A 307 8.38 -4.63 15.35
N PRO A 308 7.99 -4.29 16.59
CA PRO A 308 7.48 -5.31 17.54
C PRO A 308 6.07 -5.80 17.21
N SER A 309 5.31 -5.08 16.39
CA SER A 309 3.94 -5.43 15.98
C SER A 309 3.67 -4.98 14.55
N GLY A 310 2.71 -5.62 13.90
CA GLY A 310 2.46 -5.45 12.47
C GLY A 310 3.23 -6.48 11.63
N GLY A 311 3.02 -6.45 10.33
CA GLY A 311 3.68 -7.37 9.40
C GLY A 311 3.52 -6.85 7.98
N THR A 312 4.15 -7.48 7.02
CA THR A 312 4.13 -7.13 5.61
C THR A 312 3.97 -8.38 4.76
N ASP A 313 3.86 -8.23 3.47
CA ASP A 313 3.86 -9.33 2.49
C ASP A 313 5.06 -10.28 2.63
N ALA A 314 6.18 -9.81 3.22
CA ALA A 314 7.34 -10.65 3.52
C ALA A 314 6.99 -11.86 4.40
N GLY A 315 6.10 -11.68 5.37
CA GLY A 315 5.67 -12.76 6.26
C GLY A 315 4.98 -13.91 5.51
N ALA A 316 4.17 -13.59 4.51
CA ALA A 316 3.52 -14.61 3.69
C ALA A 316 4.48 -15.26 2.69
N MET A 317 5.40 -14.49 2.10
CA MET A 317 6.43 -15.02 1.21
C MET A 317 7.37 -15.96 1.96
N GLN A 318 7.83 -15.58 3.17
CA GLN A 318 8.79 -16.35 3.95
C GLN A 318 8.36 -17.80 4.19
N VAL A 319 7.08 -18.02 4.48
CA VAL A 319 6.53 -19.34 4.78
C VAL A 319 5.88 -20.02 3.58
N SER A 320 6.11 -19.51 2.37
CA SER A 320 5.59 -20.12 1.16
C SER A 320 6.40 -21.37 0.79
N ARG A 321 5.71 -22.48 0.51
CA ARG A 321 6.29 -23.79 0.15
C ARG A 321 7.30 -24.28 1.20
N ASP A 322 8.57 -24.42 0.81
CA ASP A 322 9.70 -24.85 1.64
C ASP A 322 10.49 -23.67 2.23
N GLY A 323 9.99 -22.46 2.03
CA GLY A 323 10.54 -21.22 2.55
C GLY A 323 11.25 -20.38 1.49
N ILE A 324 11.13 -19.05 1.60
CA ILE A 324 11.77 -18.09 0.72
C ILE A 324 12.58 -17.11 1.57
N PRO A 325 13.86 -16.87 1.30
CA PRO A 325 14.61 -15.78 1.88
C PRO A 325 13.95 -14.44 1.58
N VAL A 326 13.57 -13.68 2.61
CA VAL A 326 12.84 -12.43 2.45
C VAL A 326 13.49 -11.28 3.18
N ILE A 327 13.17 -10.07 2.76
CA ILE A 327 13.42 -8.82 3.46
C ILE A 327 12.31 -7.83 3.13
N THR A 328 12.08 -6.87 4.02
CA THR A 328 11.26 -5.68 3.74
C THR A 328 12.14 -4.44 3.68
N LEU A 329 11.96 -3.62 2.66
CA LEU A 329 12.44 -2.24 2.60
C LEU A 329 11.27 -1.34 2.96
N SER A 330 11.41 -0.64 4.07
CA SER A 330 10.30 0.11 4.67
C SER A 330 10.45 1.61 4.47
N ILE A 331 9.35 2.26 4.11
CA ILE A 331 9.27 3.71 4.03
C ILE A 331 8.74 4.23 5.39
N PRO A 332 9.54 5.02 6.16
CA PRO A 332 9.08 5.56 7.44
C PRO A 332 7.82 6.41 7.28
N CYS A 333 6.76 6.07 8.01
CA CYS A 333 5.46 6.73 7.93
C CYS A 333 4.95 7.10 9.34
N ARG A 334 4.45 8.34 9.49
CA ARG A 334 3.68 8.78 10.67
C ARG A 334 2.20 8.65 10.41
N TYR A 335 1.43 8.47 11.49
CA TYR A 335 -0.03 8.49 11.45
C TYR A 335 -0.63 7.39 10.55
N THR A 336 0.02 6.25 10.47
CA THR A 336 -0.42 5.07 9.70
C THR A 336 -1.86 4.71 10.01
N HIS A 337 -2.59 4.22 8.99
CA HIS A 337 -4.01 3.88 9.05
C HIS A 337 -4.92 5.07 9.39
N THR A 338 -4.54 6.26 8.91
CA THR A 338 -5.38 7.48 9.00
C THR A 338 -5.49 8.15 7.64
N VAL A 339 -6.24 9.23 7.56
CA VAL A 339 -6.29 10.08 6.35
C VAL A 339 -5.15 11.10 6.27
N ALA A 340 -4.23 11.09 7.22
CA ALA A 340 -3.13 12.05 7.34
C ALA A 340 -1.77 11.33 7.48
N GLU A 341 -1.65 10.15 6.93
CA GLU A 341 -0.36 9.44 6.81
C GLU A 341 0.69 10.38 6.24
N ALA A 342 1.93 10.30 6.73
CA ALA A 342 2.95 11.25 6.32
C ALA A 342 4.31 10.58 6.14
N VAL A 343 4.91 10.73 4.94
CA VAL A 343 6.21 10.18 4.54
C VAL A 343 7.13 11.28 4.04
N HIS A 344 8.44 11.11 4.22
CA HIS A 344 9.42 12.09 3.74
C HIS A 344 9.82 11.81 2.29
N LYS A 345 9.96 12.87 1.49
CA LYS A 345 10.34 12.78 0.08
C LYS A 345 11.68 12.06 -0.12
N ASP A 346 12.66 12.35 0.72
CA ASP A 346 14.00 11.76 0.62
C ASP A 346 14.02 10.28 1.06
N ASP A 347 13.12 9.85 1.97
CA ASP A 347 13.02 8.45 2.37
C ASP A 347 12.48 7.59 1.21
N ILE A 348 11.52 8.13 0.44
CA ILE A 348 11.01 7.48 -0.78
C ILE A 348 12.16 7.29 -1.78
N GLU A 349 12.91 8.36 -2.08
CA GLU A 349 14.04 8.27 -3.05
C GLU A 349 15.15 7.36 -2.54
N ALA A 350 15.44 7.36 -1.22
CA ALA A 350 16.41 6.44 -0.63
C ALA A 350 15.99 4.98 -0.81
N THR A 351 14.70 4.67 -0.63
CA THR A 351 14.14 3.32 -0.85
C THR A 351 14.26 2.90 -2.31
N ILE A 352 13.90 3.79 -3.25
CA ILE A 352 14.05 3.54 -4.70
C ILE A 352 15.52 3.26 -5.04
N ARG A 353 16.44 4.09 -4.57
CA ARG A 353 17.88 3.94 -4.84
C ARG A 353 18.44 2.63 -4.30
N LEU A 354 18.04 2.24 -3.09
CA LEU A 354 18.51 0.99 -2.49
C LEU A 354 17.96 -0.22 -3.23
N LEU A 355 16.68 -0.18 -3.61
CA LEU A 355 16.08 -1.23 -4.42
C LEU A 355 16.78 -1.37 -5.78
N ILE A 356 17.04 -0.26 -6.49
CA ILE A 356 17.77 -0.27 -7.76
C ILE A 356 19.19 -0.85 -7.58
N ALA A 357 19.91 -0.42 -6.54
CA ALA A 357 21.24 -0.97 -6.24
C ALA A 357 21.20 -2.48 -6.05
N PHE A 358 20.19 -3.00 -5.33
CA PHE A 358 20.02 -4.43 -5.19
C PHE A 358 19.70 -5.10 -6.54
N LEU A 359 18.77 -4.58 -7.33
CA LEU A 359 18.39 -5.18 -8.61
C LEU A 359 19.56 -5.29 -9.61
N GLU A 360 20.45 -4.29 -9.61
CA GLU A 360 21.63 -4.27 -10.49
C GLU A 360 22.79 -5.13 -9.97
N HIS A 361 22.85 -5.39 -8.64
CA HIS A 361 23.93 -6.14 -7.97
C HIS A 361 23.47 -7.44 -7.32
N SER A 362 22.22 -7.88 -7.52
CA SER A 362 21.66 -9.07 -6.87
C SER A 362 22.51 -10.34 -7.09
N HIS A 363 23.15 -10.45 -8.24
CA HIS A 363 24.04 -11.56 -8.60
C HIS A 363 25.28 -11.69 -7.69
N GLU A 364 25.67 -10.63 -6.98
CA GLU A 364 26.76 -10.67 -6.01
C GLU A 364 26.35 -11.35 -4.68
N PHE A 365 25.03 -11.40 -4.41
CA PHE A 365 24.49 -12.08 -3.24
C PHE A 365 24.53 -13.60 -3.41
N GLN A 366 25.08 -14.29 -2.40
CA GLN A 366 25.10 -15.76 -2.31
C GLN A 366 24.45 -16.20 -1.00
N PHE A 367 23.70 -17.31 -1.05
CA PHE A 367 23.02 -17.89 0.12
C PHE A 367 24.00 -18.48 1.13
#